data_cec5c91c838b0eb1a115d65bf6c73729
#
_entry.id   cec5c91c838b0eb1a115d65bf6c73729
#
_cell.length_a   1.000
_cell.length_b   1.000
_cell.length_c   1.000
_cell.angle_alpha   90.00
_cell.angle_beta   90.00
_cell.angle_gamma   90.00
#
_symmetry.space_group_name_H-M   'P 1'
#
loop_
_entity.id
_entity.type
_entity.pdbx_description
1 polymer ?
#
loop_
_entity_poly.entity_id
_entity_poly.type
_entity_poly.pdbx_seq_one_letter_code
_entity_poly.pdbx_strand_id
1 'polypeptide(L)'
;FPLAFSVVNLAWGGIEYYSAYQASGQLEHLSQNIKWATDYLLSSFANDNPGSYVLYGQVGNGELDHNWWGPLEVVHYEMERPAYKIDTTCPGTDLAAETSAALASSSILFRNNGDTEYANLLVQKAERLFDFANTYRGKYSDCLQEANPFYTSNNGYQDELVWGAIWLYKAKQAQGVDSEY
;
A
#
# COMPACT_ATOMS: atom_id res chain seq x y z
N PHE A 1 -2.42 -1.41 6.81
CA PHE A 1 -2.04 -2.76 6.37
C PHE A 1 -3.16 -3.43 5.55
N PRO A 2 -4.40 -3.65 6.03
CA PRO A 2 -5.44 -4.35 5.27
C PRO A 2 -5.79 -3.72 3.92
N LEU A 3 -5.75 -2.39 3.81
CA LEU A 3 -6.00 -1.70 2.54
C LEU A 3 -4.98 -2.11 1.47
N ALA A 4 -3.69 -2.13 1.80
CA ALA A 4 -2.64 -2.49 0.86
C ALA A 4 -2.82 -3.93 0.36
N PHE A 5 -3.09 -4.89 1.25
CA PHE A 5 -3.40 -6.27 0.89
C PHE A 5 -4.63 -6.38 -0.04
N SER A 6 -5.69 -5.64 0.26
CA SER A 6 -6.89 -5.61 -0.60
C SER A 6 -6.58 -5.08 -2.00
N VAL A 7 -5.77 -4.03 -2.09
CA VAL A 7 -5.34 -3.44 -3.37
C VAL A 7 -4.54 -4.44 -4.20
N VAL A 8 -3.59 -5.18 -3.57
CA VAL A 8 -2.82 -6.21 -4.28
C VAL A 8 -3.75 -7.27 -4.86
N ASN A 9 -4.71 -7.78 -4.08
CA ASN A 9 -5.62 -8.82 -4.55
C ASN A 9 -6.54 -8.32 -5.69
N LEU A 10 -7.04 -7.10 -5.60
CA LEU A 10 -7.84 -6.49 -6.69
C LEU A 10 -7.00 -6.28 -7.95
N ALA A 11 -5.78 -5.76 -7.83
CA ALA A 11 -4.88 -5.56 -8.95
C ALA A 11 -4.49 -6.90 -9.60
N TRP A 12 -4.15 -7.90 -8.79
CA TRP A 12 -3.84 -9.25 -9.26
C TRP A 12 -5.01 -9.86 -10.02
N GLY A 13 -6.22 -9.81 -9.46
CA GLY A 13 -7.43 -10.23 -10.16
C GLY A 13 -7.63 -9.50 -11.49
N GLY A 14 -7.37 -8.19 -11.53
CA GLY A 14 -7.43 -7.38 -12.74
C GLY A 14 -6.37 -7.75 -13.79
N ILE A 15 -5.18 -8.15 -13.37
CA ILE A 15 -4.10 -8.62 -14.26
C ILE A 15 -4.42 -9.99 -14.84
N GLU A 16 -4.78 -10.96 -14.00
CA GLU A 16 -5.02 -12.35 -14.40
C GLU A 16 -6.30 -12.50 -15.23
N TYR A 17 -7.35 -11.75 -14.92
CA TYR A 17 -8.65 -11.81 -15.58
C TYR A 17 -8.96 -10.56 -16.41
N TYR A 18 -7.93 -9.90 -16.93
CA TYR A 18 -8.06 -8.63 -17.67
C TYR A 18 -9.11 -8.68 -18.77
N SER A 19 -9.08 -9.72 -19.62
CA SER A 19 -10.04 -9.90 -20.71
C SER A 19 -11.48 -10.09 -20.23
N ALA A 20 -11.69 -10.72 -19.08
CA ALA A 20 -13.01 -10.90 -18.49
C ALA A 20 -13.55 -9.57 -17.96
N TYR A 21 -12.73 -8.77 -17.28
CA TYR A 21 -13.12 -7.42 -16.86
C TYR A 21 -13.44 -6.51 -18.05
N GLN A 22 -12.64 -6.61 -19.12
CA GLN A 22 -12.88 -5.86 -20.36
C GLN A 22 -14.21 -6.30 -21.02
N ALA A 23 -14.42 -7.60 -21.18
CA ALA A 23 -15.62 -8.13 -21.83
C ALA A 23 -16.92 -7.83 -21.05
N SER A 24 -16.84 -7.77 -19.72
CA SER A 24 -17.97 -7.42 -18.86
C SER A 24 -18.21 -5.91 -18.71
N GLY A 25 -17.34 -5.05 -19.27
CA GLY A 25 -17.39 -3.61 -19.11
C GLY A 25 -17.02 -3.11 -17.70
N GLN A 26 -16.36 -3.94 -16.87
CA GLN A 26 -16.02 -3.62 -15.48
C GLN A 26 -14.59 -3.11 -15.29
N LEU A 27 -13.77 -3.08 -16.34
CA LEU A 27 -12.36 -2.71 -16.26
C LEU A 27 -12.15 -1.28 -15.77
N GLU A 28 -12.96 -0.34 -16.26
CA GLU A 28 -12.90 1.06 -15.82
C GLU A 28 -13.26 1.19 -14.34
N HIS A 29 -14.32 0.53 -13.90
CA HIS A 29 -14.76 0.55 -12.50
C HIS A 29 -13.69 -0.03 -11.56
N LEU A 30 -13.08 -1.16 -11.94
CA LEU A 30 -11.95 -1.74 -11.20
C LEU A 30 -10.78 -0.74 -11.11
N SER A 31 -10.42 -0.13 -12.23
CA SER A 31 -9.30 0.83 -12.30
C SER A 31 -9.55 2.05 -11.42
N GLN A 32 -10.77 2.60 -11.42
CA GLN A 32 -11.15 3.73 -10.57
C GLN A 32 -11.04 3.38 -9.08
N ASN A 33 -11.50 2.20 -8.65
CA ASN A 33 -11.38 1.76 -7.26
C ASN A 33 -9.92 1.58 -6.84
N ILE A 34 -9.10 0.95 -7.70
CA ILE A 34 -7.67 0.78 -7.42
C ILE A 34 -6.97 2.13 -7.40
N LYS A 35 -7.30 3.03 -8.33
CA LYS A 35 -6.72 4.38 -8.36
C LYS A 35 -7.03 5.16 -7.09
N TRP A 36 -8.27 5.14 -6.64
CA TRP A 36 -8.66 5.81 -5.40
C TRP A 36 -7.82 5.32 -4.20
N ALA A 37 -7.62 4.01 -4.10
CA ALA A 37 -6.81 3.43 -3.02
C ALA A 37 -5.31 3.72 -3.17
N THR A 38 -4.76 3.65 -4.40
CA THR A 38 -3.34 3.96 -4.64
C THR A 38 -3.02 5.44 -4.48
N ASP A 39 -3.92 6.35 -4.83
CA ASP A 39 -3.78 7.80 -4.55
C ASP A 39 -3.71 8.06 -3.05
N TYR A 40 -4.50 7.35 -2.23
CA TYR A 40 -4.40 7.39 -0.78
C TYR A 40 -3.04 6.85 -0.27
N LEU A 41 -2.58 5.71 -0.78
CA LEU A 41 -1.29 5.13 -0.40
C LEU A 41 -0.12 6.05 -0.78
N LEU A 42 -0.17 6.68 -1.94
CA LEU A 42 0.82 7.68 -2.38
C LEU A 42 0.84 8.89 -1.42
N SER A 43 -0.33 9.39 -1.02
CA SER A 43 -0.46 10.51 -0.07
C SER A 43 0.03 10.13 1.32
N SER A 44 -0.14 8.86 1.72
CA SER A 44 0.34 8.35 3.01
C SER A 44 1.86 8.23 3.08
N PHE A 45 2.55 8.12 1.95
CA PHE A 45 4.01 8.11 1.87
C PHE A 45 4.54 9.56 1.82
N ALA A 46 4.53 10.21 2.97
CA ALA A 46 4.76 11.65 3.12
C ALA A 46 6.21 12.08 2.85
N ASN A 47 7.19 11.19 3.04
CA ASN A 47 8.58 11.44 2.70
C ASN A 47 9.23 10.16 2.14
N ASP A 48 9.69 10.23 0.90
CA ASP A 48 10.34 9.13 0.17
C ASP A 48 11.84 9.36 -0.07
N ASN A 49 12.45 10.32 0.64
CA ASN A 49 13.88 10.56 0.56
C ASN A 49 14.67 9.47 1.29
N PRO A 50 15.69 8.87 0.66
CA PRO A 50 16.57 7.90 1.32
C PRO A 50 17.14 8.43 2.63
N GLY A 51 17.02 7.61 3.70
CA GLY A 51 17.50 7.97 5.04
C GLY A 51 16.52 8.79 5.90
N SER A 52 15.40 9.25 5.34
CA SER A 52 14.38 10.02 6.09
C SER A 52 12.94 9.65 5.70
N TYR A 53 12.71 8.37 5.41
CA TYR A 53 11.39 7.85 5.02
C TYR A 53 10.33 8.10 6.09
N VAL A 54 9.11 8.43 5.64
CA VAL A 54 7.93 8.58 6.50
C VAL A 54 6.70 8.01 5.79
N LEU A 55 6.10 6.98 6.36
CA LEU A 55 4.85 6.39 5.89
C LEU A 55 3.80 6.42 7.01
N TYR A 56 2.65 7.06 6.76
CA TYR A 56 1.51 7.00 7.68
C TYR A 56 0.78 5.66 7.50
N GLY A 57 0.72 4.89 8.59
CA GLY A 57 0.14 3.55 8.59
C GLY A 57 -1.30 3.48 9.07
N GLN A 58 -1.73 4.49 9.84
CA GLN A 58 -3.08 4.54 10.39
C GLN A 58 -3.52 5.99 10.59
N VAL A 59 -4.80 6.25 10.33
CA VAL A 59 -5.48 7.52 10.63
C VAL A 59 -6.68 7.25 11.52
N GLY A 60 -6.78 7.98 12.62
CA GLY A 60 -7.78 7.77 13.66
C GLY A 60 -7.34 6.75 14.72
N ASN A 61 -7.93 6.85 15.89
CA ASN A 61 -7.77 5.87 16.95
C ASN A 61 -8.78 4.73 16.74
N GLY A 62 -8.29 3.49 16.63
CA GLY A 62 -9.14 2.35 16.29
C GLY A 62 -10.22 2.06 17.32
N GLU A 63 -9.97 2.26 18.63
CA GLU A 63 -10.97 2.04 19.67
C GLU A 63 -12.07 3.11 19.63
N LEU A 64 -11.69 4.38 19.41
CA LEU A 64 -12.67 5.47 19.25
C LEU A 64 -13.52 5.26 17.99
N ASP A 65 -12.90 4.89 16.88
CA ASP A 65 -13.60 4.59 15.62
C ASP A 65 -14.54 3.40 15.79
N HIS A 66 -14.12 2.36 16.51
CA HIS A 66 -14.92 1.15 16.76
C HIS A 66 -16.13 1.42 17.65
N ASN A 67 -16.03 2.35 18.57
CA ASN A 67 -17.11 2.74 19.47
C ASN A 67 -18.04 3.83 18.89
N TRP A 68 -17.71 4.39 17.71
CA TRP A 68 -18.52 5.39 17.07
C TRP A 68 -19.72 4.78 16.32
N TRP A 69 -20.93 5.21 16.66
CA TRP A 69 -22.18 4.74 16.07
C TRP A 69 -22.98 5.86 15.37
N GLY A 70 -22.34 6.96 15.08
CA GLY A 70 -22.94 8.10 14.33
C GLY A 70 -22.62 8.05 12.84
N PRO A 71 -23.14 9.00 12.07
CA PRO A 71 -22.81 9.17 10.66
C PRO A 71 -21.34 9.49 10.46
N LEU A 72 -20.71 8.85 9.46
CA LEU A 72 -19.27 9.03 9.17
C LEU A 72 -18.94 10.47 8.77
N GLU A 73 -19.88 11.16 8.16
CA GLU A 73 -19.74 12.53 7.66
C GLU A 73 -19.48 13.55 8.79
N VAL A 74 -19.87 13.23 10.02
CA VAL A 74 -19.71 14.11 11.18
C VAL A 74 -18.62 13.66 12.16
N VAL A 75 -18.03 12.49 11.95
CA VAL A 75 -17.05 11.90 12.89
C VAL A 75 -15.89 12.83 13.23
N HIS A 76 -15.43 13.63 12.26
CA HIS A 76 -14.31 14.56 12.44
C HIS A 76 -14.66 15.80 13.28
N TYR A 77 -15.94 16.05 13.54
CA TYR A 77 -16.39 17.09 14.48
C TYR A 77 -16.50 16.56 15.92
N GLU A 78 -16.66 15.24 16.06
CA GLU A 78 -16.93 14.59 17.35
C GLU A 78 -15.67 14.00 17.98
N MET A 79 -14.67 13.64 17.15
CA MET A 79 -13.43 13.08 17.64
C MET A 79 -12.22 13.48 16.80
N GLU A 80 -11.07 13.61 17.47
CA GLU A 80 -9.79 13.80 16.78
C GLU A 80 -9.42 12.56 15.97
N ARG A 81 -8.78 12.80 14.83
CA ARG A 81 -8.28 11.75 13.95
C ARG A 81 -6.77 11.86 13.77
N PRO A 82 -6.00 11.48 14.82
CA PRO A 82 -4.54 11.52 14.75
C PRO A 82 -4.04 10.56 13.67
N ALA A 83 -2.93 10.93 13.03
CA ALA A 83 -2.25 10.08 12.06
C ALA A 83 -0.98 9.49 12.68
N TYR A 84 -0.83 8.18 12.57
CA TYR A 84 0.29 7.43 13.13
C TYR A 84 1.22 6.97 12.01
N LYS A 85 2.52 7.15 12.20
CA LYS A 85 3.53 6.92 11.17
C LYS A 85 4.56 5.86 11.59
N ILE A 86 5.13 5.23 10.57
CA ILE A 86 6.43 4.56 10.67
C ILE A 86 7.49 5.43 9.99
N ASP A 87 8.71 5.36 10.48
CA ASP A 87 9.88 6.06 9.93
C ASP A 87 11.18 5.27 10.20
N THR A 88 12.32 5.85 9.90
CA THR A 88 13.62 5.18 10.04
C THR A 88 13.99 4.86 11.49
N THR A 89 13.38 5.49 12.49
CA THR A 89 13.57 5.24 13.92
C THR A 89 12.50 4.34 14.53
N CYS A 90 11.37 4.23 13.85
CA CYS A 90 10.22 3.43 14.21
C CYS A 90 9.76 2.63 12.96
N PRO A 91 10.53 1.59 12.54
CA PRO A 91 10.30 0.90 11.29
C PRO A 91 9.05 0.03 11.30
N GLY A 92 8.55 -0.29 10.10
CA GLY A 92 7.45 -1.21 9.87
C GLY A 92 7.63 -1.87 8.51
N THR A 93 8.50 -2.86 8.47
CA THR A 93 8.87 -3.58 7.24
C THR A 93 7.66 -4.22 6.57
N ASP A 94 6.81 -4.88 7.35
CA ASP A 94 5.56 -5.49 6.93
C ASP A 94 4.64 -4.48 6.23
N LEU A 95 4.36 -3.36 6.86
CA LEU A 95 3.51 -2.31 6.31
C LEU A 95 4.10 -1.67 5.05
N ALA A 96 5.40 -1.36 5.06
CA ALA A 96 6.06 -0.70 3.94
C ALA A 96 6.21 -1.64 2.72
N ALA A 97 6.53 -2.93 2.95
CA ALA A 97 6.64 -3.92 1.89
C ALA A 97 5.28 -4.26 1.27
N GLU A 98 4.22 -4.41 2.08
CA GLU A 98 2.87 -4.63 1.58
C GLU A 98 2.36 -3.42 0.78
N THR A 99 2.67 -2.20 1.24
CA THR A 99 2.34 -0.97 0.48
C THR A 99 3.11 -0.91 -0.84
N SER A 100 4.38 -1.32 -0.83
CA SER A 100 5.19 -1.46 -2.06
C SER A 100 4.54 -2.46 -3.03
N ALA A 101 4.11 -3.63 -2.55
CA ALA A 101 3.43 -4.64 -3.36
C ALA A 101 2.14 -4.08 -3.99
N ALA A 102 1.36 -3.31 -3.22
CA ALA A 102 0.13 -2.69 -3.68
C ALA A 102 0.37 -1.70 -4.84
N LEU A 103 1.37 -0.83 -4.71
CA LEU A 103 1.72 0.11 -5.78
C LEU A 103 2.31 -0.62 -6.98
N ALA A 104 3.19 -1.61 -6.76
CA ALA A 104 3.83 -2.38 -7.82
C ALA A 104 2.81 -3.20 -8.64
N SER A 105 1.91 -3.95 -7.98
CA SER A 105 0.88 -4.71 -8.67
C SER A 105 -0.08 -3.82 -9.46
N SER A 106 -0.51 -2.71 -8.85
CA SER A 106 -1.38 -1.73 -9.51
C SER A 106 -0.73 -1.11 -10.76
N SER A 107 0.58 -0.88 -10.73
CA SER A 107 1.31 -0.32 -11.87
C SER A 107 1.20 -1.19 -13.13
N ILE A 108 1.17 -2.51 -12.97
CA ILE A 108 1.01 -3.45 -14.09
C ILE A 108 -0.37 -3.27 -14.72
N LEU A 109 -1.42 -3.19 -13.90
CA LEU A 109 -2.78 -2.98 -14.38
C LEU A 109 -2.92 -1.65 -15.14
N PHE A 110 -2.42 -0.54 -14.57
CA PHE A 110 -2.48 0.78 -15.22
C PHE A 110 -1.67 0.81 -16.52
N ARG A 111 -0.53 0.12 -16.58
CA ARG A 111 0.25 -0.02 -17.81
C ARG A 111 -0.53 -0.79 -18.88
N ASN A 112 -1.18 -1.87 -18.52
CA ASN A 112 -2.04 -2.64 -19.43
C ASN A 112 -3.21 -1.81 -19.95
N ASN A 113 -3.71 -0.87 -19.15
CA ASN A 113 -4.77 0.08 -19.54
C ASN A 113 -4.25 1.28 -20.36
N GLY A 114 -2.93 1.40 -20.59
CA GLY A 114 -2.30 2.48 -21.34
C GLY A 114 -1.94 3.72 -20.51
N ASP A 115 -2.23 3.77 -19.22
CA ASP A 115 -1.82 4.84 -18.31
C ASP A 115 -0.36 4.63 -17.84
N THR A 116 0.57 4.83 -18.77
CA THR A 116 2.00 4.59 -18.53
C THR A 116 2.61 5.61 -17.57
N GLU A 117 2.11 6.84 -17.55
CA GLU A 117 2.62 7.88 -16.65
C GLU A 117 2.33 7.54 -15.18
N TYR A 118 1.08 7.22 -14.88
CA TYR A 118 0.69 6.81 -13.53
C TYR A 118 1.36 5.49 -13.12
N ALA A 119 1.44 4.53 -14.04
CA ALA A 119 2.16 3.27 -13.81
C ALA A 119 3.63 3.49 -13.42
N ASN A 120 4.34 4.39 -14.09
CA ASN A 120 5.73 4.72 -13.78
C ASN A 120 5.87 5.38 -12.40
N LEU A 121 4.95 6.31 -12.04
CA LEU A 121 4.91 6.90 -10.71
C LEU A 121 4.74 5.83 -9.62
N LEU A 122 3.81 4.89 -9.82
CA LEU A 122 3.56 3.80 -8.87
C LEU A 122 4.80 2.92 -8.67
N VAL A 123 5.50 2.52 -9.75
CA VAL A 123 6.73 1.72 -9.63
C VAL A 123 7.82 2.49 -8.90
N GLN A 124 8.03 3.77 -9.22
CA GLN A 124 9.02 4.60 -8.54
C GLN A 124 8.78 4.67 -7.03
N LYS A 125 7.53 4.86 -6.62
CA LYS A 125 7.17 4.91 -5.20
C LYS A 125 7.25 3.53 -4.53
N ALA A 126 6.90 2.47 -5.25
CA ALA A 126 7.07 1.09 -4.78
C ALA A 126 8.54 0.76 -4.50
N GLU A 127 9.47 1.15 -5.38
CA GLU A 127 10.91 1.00 -5.17
C GLU A 127 11.38 1.70 -3.88
N ARG A 128 10.93 2.92 -3.64
CA ARG A 128 11.29 3.69 -2.43
C ARG A 128 10.74 3.05 -1.16
N LEU A 129 9.50 2.55 -1.20
CA LEU A 129 8.90 1.83 -0.09
C LEU A 129 9.61 0.50 0.19
N PHE A 130 10.00 -0.21 -0.86
CA PHE A 130 10.75 -1.46 -0.70
C PHE A 130 12.15 -1.20 -0.14
N ASP A 131 12.85 -0.15 -0.59
CA ASP A 131 14.13 0.26 -0.01
C ASP A 131 13.99 0.60 1.48
N PHE A 132 12.94 1.34 1.84
CA PHE A 132 12.62 1.61 3.25
C PHE A 132 12.42 0.31 4.03
N ALA A 133 11.56 -0.59 3.56
CA ALA A 133 11.24 -1.86 4.20
C ALA A 133 12.48 -2.76 4.37
N ASN A 134 13.33 -2.82 3.35
CA ASN A 134 14.49 -3.70 3.33
C ASN A 134 15.66 -3.16 4.16
N THR A 135 15.82 -1.84 4.22
CA THR A 135 16.93 -1.18 4.93
C THR A 135 16.63 -1.01 6.42
N TYR A 136 15.41 -0.61 6.78
CA TYR A 136 15.00 -0.33 8.17
C TYR A 136 14.00 -1.37 8.62
N ARG A 137 14.49 -2.44 9.26
CA ARG A 137 13.68 -3.63 9.56
C ARG A 137 13.07 -3.61 10.93
N GLY A 138 11.76 -3.91 11.02
CA GLY A 138 10.99 -4.03 12.24
C GLY A 138 9.52 -4.30 11.93
N LYS A 139 8.77 -4.81 12.89
CA LYS A 139 7.31 -4.94 12.77
C LYS A 139 6.65 -3.59 13.03
N TYR A 140 5.72 -3.17 12.17
CA TYR A 140 5.01 -1.91 12.37
C TYR A 140 4.26 -1.86 13.71
N SER A 141 3.74 -2.98 14.17
CA SER A 141 3.00 -3.08 15.42
C SER A 141 3.86 -2.94 16.70
N ASP A 142 5.20 -3.02 16.58
CA ASP A 142 6.09 -2.70 17.70
C ASP A 142 6.19 -1.18 17.92
N CYS A 143 5.92 -0.39 16.89
CA CYS A 143 5.93 1.07 16.89
C CYS A 143 4.52 1.68 16.97
N LEU A 144 3.61 1.24 16.12
CA LEU A 144 2.22 1.71 16.08
C LEU A 144 1.38 0.91 17.08
N GLN A 145 1.51 1.25 18.37
CA GLN A 145 0.79 0.56 19.46
C GLN A 145 -0.73 0.64 19.28
N GLU A 146 -1.23 1.68 18.64
CA GLU A 146 -2.65 1.91 18.35
C GLU A 146 -3.22 0.91 17.32
N ALA A 147 -2.35 0.26 16.55
CA ALA A 147 -2.75 -0.82 15.65
C ALA A 147 -2.92 -2.18 16.34
N ASN A 148 -2.24 -2.39 17.48
CA ASN A 148 -2.15 -3.68 18.15
C ASN A 148 -3.50 -4.32 18.51
N PRO A 149 -4.51 -3.60 18.99
CA PRO A 149 -5.79 -4.23 19.33
C PRO A 149 -6.48 -4.90 18.14
N PHE A 150 -6.16 -4.49 16.91
CA PHE A 150 -6.86 -4.93 15.69
C PHE A 150 -5.97 -5.71 14.72
N TYR A 151 -4.71 -5.28 14.53
CA TYR A 151 -3.83 -5.77 13.46
C TYR A 151 -2.38 -5.96 13.93
N THR A 152 -2.18 -6.73 15.01
CA THR A 152 -0.83 -7.09 15.48
C THR A 152 -0.10 -7.94 14.44
N SER A 153 1.14 -7.57 14.14
CA SER A 153 2.05 -8.41 13.34
C SER A 153 2.58 -9.56 14.20
N ASN A 154 1.99 -10.75 14.08
CA ASN A 154 2.32 -11.89 14.94
C ASN A 154 3.52 -12.70 14.42
N ASN A 155 3.64 -12.86 13.09
CA ASN A 155 4.59 -13.78 12.44
C ASN A 155 5.86 -13.10 11.91
N GLY A 156 6.02 -11.81 12.15
CA GLY A 156 7.13 -11.01 11.62
C GLY A 156 6.78 -10.33 10.29
N TYR A 157 7.76 -10.16 9.43
CA TYR A 157 7.66 -9.34 8.20
C TYR A 157 8.39 -9.98 6.99
N GLN A 158 8.82 -11.22 7.10
CA GLN A 158 9.61 -11.86 6.03
C GLN A 158 8.75 -12.19 4.81
N ASP A 159 7.53 -12.58 5.03
CA ASP A 159 6.55 -12.87 3.99
C ASP A 159 6.16 -11.61 3.20
N GLU A 160 5.98 -10.48 3.85
CA GLU A 160 5.71 -9.20 3.17
C GLU A 160 6.94 -8.71 2.39
N LEU A 161 8.16 -8.92 2.89
CA LEU A 161 9.38 -8.62 2.12
C LEU A 161 9.45 -9.45 0.84
N VAL A 162 9.19 -10.76 0.93
CA VAL A 162 9.16 -11.62 -0.26
C VAL A 162 8.04 -11.20 -1.21
N TRP A 163 6.87 -10.88 -0.66
CA TRP A 163 5.71 -10.43 -1.43
C TRP A 163 5.98 -9.11 -2.16
N GLY A 164 6.54 -8.12 -1.46
CA GLY A 164 6.95 -6.84 -2.04
C GLY A 164 7.98 -7.01 -3.14
N ALA A 165 9.02 -7.83 -2.91
CA ALA A 165 10.05 -8.12 -3.90
C ALA A 165 9.49 -8.76 -5.17
N ILE A 166 8.61 -9.76 -5.04
CA ILE A 166 8.00 -10.45 -6.19
C ILE A 166 7.15 -9.48 -7.02
N TRP A 167 6.32 -8.65 -6.40
CA TRP A 167 5.48 -7.70 -7.13
C TRP A 167 6.32 -6.60 -7.79
N LEU A 168 7.36 -6.13 -7.12
CA LEU A 168 8.26 -5.15 -7.69
C LEU A 168 9.04 -5.72 -8.88
N TYR A 169 9.52 -6.96 -8.78
CA TYR A 169 10.13 -7.67 -9.90
C TYR A 169 9.18 -7.76 -11.11
N LYS A 170 7.92 -8.21 -10.89
CA LYS A 170 6.90 -8.28 -11.96
C LYS A 170 6.62 -6.90 -12.59
N ALA A 171 6.56 -5.85 -11.78
CA ALA A 171 6.33 -4.49 -12.27
C ALA A 171 7.50 -3.99 -13.14
N LYS A 172 8.75 -4.29 -12.74
CA LYS A 172 9.94 -3.96 -13.53
C LYS A 172 9.98 -4.74 -14.85
N GLN A 173 9.64 -6.02 -14.83
CA GLN A 173 9.49 -6.80 -16.08
C GLN A 173 8.45 -6.19 -17.01
N ALA A 174 7.31 -5.74 -16.48
CA ALA A 174 6.29 -5.06 -17.27
C ALA A 174 6.77 -3.70 -17.85
N GLN A 175 7.79 -3.08 -17.25
CA GLN A 175 8.47 -1.91 -17.80
C GLN A 175 9.50 -2.25 -18.86
N GLY A 176 9.84 -3.53 -19.06
CA GLY A 176 10.94 -3.96 -19.94
C GLY A 176 12.32 -3.76 -19.31
N VAL A 177 12.41 -3.71 -17.99
CA VAL A 177 13.66 -3.56 -17.23
C VAL A 177 13.98 -4.89 -16.55
N ASP A 178 15.15 -5.45 -16.85
CA ASP A 178 15.69 -6.57 -16.07
C ASP A 178 16.05 -6.08 -14.65
N SER A 179 15.52 -6.71 -13.63
CA SER A 179 15.71 -6.32 -12.23
C SER A 179 16.20 -7.48 -11.38
N GLU A 180 17.09 -7.18 -10.42
CA GLU A 180 17.67 -8.13 -9.46
C GLU A 180 16.95 -8.04 -8.08
N TYR A 181 15.63 -8.21 -8.03
CA TYR A 181 14.92 -8.28 -6.74
C TYR A 181 14.68 -9.71 -6.29
#